data_4d365465fe204ef63afcf2934d065d0f
#
_entry.id   4d365465fe204ef63afcf2934d065d0f
#
_cell.length_a   1.000
_cell.length_b   1.000
_cell.length_c   1.000
_cell.angle_alpha   90.00
_cell.angle_beta   90.00
_cell.angle_gamma   90.00
#
_symmetry.space_group_name_H-M   'P 1'
#
loop_
_entity.id
_entity.type
_entity.pdbx_description
1 polymer ?
#
loop_
_entity_poly.entity_id
_entity_poly.type
_entity_poly.pdbx_seq_one_letter_code
_entity_poly.pdbx_strand_id
1 'polypeptide(L)'
;MRSHRRLAILDAPSNLGLKPPAPDREPGVRYMPNVLREHGLLTRLRAEDCGTVVPPPYVHSIDSETKVRNARAIHDYSLALAGSIGRLLYRGFFPIVPGGDCSILLGVALALRRRGNFGLLFIDGHTDLLTPDNSETGGAAGMDLALVTGTGPRLLTSIEGLAPFVKPEDVAVLGYRWPDPDSRSIALPAEPMTGLPLGSVQSNGADYVAAKVVKRFESLSFWLHLDVDVLNPAWMSAVDSPDPGGMTPDDLLTIVRSAVQSSRCVGMEITIYDPTLDPDRQGARLIVDLLSKALQE
;
A
#
# COMPACT_ATOMS: atom_id res chain seq x y z
N MET A 1 -2.63 13.13 -28.31
CA MET A 1 -1.34 13.21 -27.57
C MET A 1 -1.67 12.96 -26.11
N ARG A 2 -1.18 11.86 -25.53
CA ARG A 2 -1.28 11.67 -24.08
C ARG A 2 -0.40 12.73 -23.43
N SER A 3 -0.96 13.56 -22.56
CA SER A 3 -0.18 14.48 -21.73
C SER A 3 0.76 13.65 -20.88
N HIS A 4 2.08 13.87 -20.98
CA HIS A 4 3.04 13.24 -20.08
C HIS A 4 2.63 13.53 -18.64
N ARG A 5 2.36 12.47 -17.86
CA ARG A 5 2.10 12.62 -16.43
C ARG A 5 3.34 13.18 -15.73
N ARG A 6 3.16 14.19 -14.91
CA ARG A 6 4.22 14.69 -14.05
C ARG A 6 4.34 13.79 -12.83
N LEU A 7 5.35 12.95 -12.81
CA LEU A 7 5.60 12.03 -11.68
C LEU A 7 6.29 12.80 -10.53
N ALA A 8 5.89 12.51 -9.29
CA ALA A 8 6.50 13.06 -8.08
C ALA A 8 6.76 11.94 -7.08
N ILE A 9 7.95 11.89 -6.50
CA ILE A 9 8.29 10.95 -5.42
C ILE A 9 8.23 11.69 -4.11
N LEU A 10 7.43 11.18 -3.18
CA LEU A 10 7.29 11.64 -1.80
C LEU A 10 7.53 10.47 -0.85
N ASP A 11 8.63 10.47 -0.12
CA ASP A 11 8.96 9.38 0.79
C ASP A 11 8.09 9.40 2.04
N ALA A 12 7.64 8.20 2.44
CA ALA A 12 6.85 7.99 3.65
C ALA A 12 7.45 6.86 4.52
N PRO A 13 8.64 7.06 5.13
CA PRO A 13 9.42 6.01 5.81
C PRO A 13 8.82 5.60 7.17
N SER A 14 7.54 5.21 7.20
CA SER A 14 6.87 4.70 8.39
C SER A 14 7.32 3.28 8.72
N ASN A 15 7.36 2.96 10.01
CA ASN A 15 7.42 1.60 10.53
C ASN A 15 6.41 1.42 11.68
N LEU A 16 5.51 2.40 11.82
CA LEU A 16 4.60 2.54 12.95
C LEU A 16 3.54 1.44 13.03
N GLY A 17 3.15 0.90 11.86
CA GLY A 17 2.11 -0.12 11.74
C GLY A 17 2.57 -1.55 12.02
N LEU A 18 3.86 -1.81 12.19
CA LEU A 18 4.40 -3.15 12.38
C LEU A 18 4.79 -3.43 13.83
N LYS A 19 4.77 -4.71 14.22
CA LYS A 19 5.38 -5.17 15.47
C LYS A 19 6.90 -5.10 15.35
N PRO A 20 7.64 -4.87 16.46
CA PRO A 20 9.09 -4.95 16.44
C PRO A 20 9.55 -6.39 16.19
N PRO A 21 10.56 -6.61 15.33
CA PRO A 21 11.10 -7.94 15.07
C PRO A 21 11.85 -8.54 16.28
N ALA A 22 12.30 -7.70 17.20
CA ALA A 22 12.89 -8.04 18.48
C ALA A 22 12.67 -6.89 19.48
N PRO A 23 12.81 -7.12 20.83
CA PRO A 23 12.50 -6.12 21.84
C PRO A 23 13.16 -4.75 21.65
N ASP A 24 14.40 -4.73 21.15
CA ASP A 24 15.20 -3.51 20.98
C ASP A 24 15.43 -3.14 19.51
N ARG A 25 14.64 -3.72 18.61
CA ARG A 25 14.82 -3.52 17.16
C ARG A 25 13.52 -3.06 16.52
N GLU A 26 13.59 -1.95 15.82
CA GLU A 26 12.48 -1.45 15.01
C GLU A 26 12.40 -2.16 13.66
N PRO A 27 11.19 -2.26 13.04
CA PRO A 27 11.05 -2.76 11.67
C PRO A 27 11.88 -1.96 10.66
N GLY A 28 12.59 -2.67 9.80
CA GLY A 28 13.53 -2.06 8.84
C GLY A 28 12.88 -1.49 7.59
N VAL A 29 11.59 -1.68 7.38
CA VAL A 29 10.82 -1.15 6.24
C VAL A 29 10.98 0.37 6.07
N ARG A 30 11.25 1.10 7.16
CA ARG A 30 11.51 2.55 7.13
C ARG A 30 12.70 2.95 6.25
N TYR A 31 13.60 2.03 5.95
CA TYR A 31 14.77 2.28 5.09
C TYR A 31 14.44 2.11 3.60
N MET A 32 13.28 1.59 3.25
CA MET A 32 12.86 1.33 1.88
C MET A 32 13.03 2.53 0.95
N PRO A 33 12.52 3.75 1.26
CA PRO A 33 12.61 4.88 0.34
C PRO A 33 14.07 5.22 -0.02
N ASN A 34 14.94 5.27 0.97
CA ASN A 34 16.36 5.56 0.77
C ASN A 34 17.03 4.52 -0.14
N VAL A 35 16.78 3.23 0.13
CA VAL A 35 17.37 2.15 -0.66
C VAL A 35 16.84 2.15 -2.09
N LEU A 36 15.55 2.41 -2.32
CA LEU A 36 15.02 2.55 -3.68
C LEU A 36 15.62 3.74 -4.43
N ARG A 37 15.87 4.87 -3.75
CA ARG A 37 16.58 6.03 -4.32
C ARG A 37 18.02 5.71 -4.70
N GLU A 38 18.77 4.99 -3.84
CA GLU A 38 20.12 4.51 -4.12
C GLU A 38 20.17 3.60 -5.37
N HIS A 39 19.09 2.87 -5.65
CA HIS A 39 18.93 2.04 -6.85
C HIS A 39 18.32 2.79 -8.04
N GLY A 40 18.27 4.11 -7.96
CA GLY A 40 17.95 4.98 -9.10
C GLY A 40 16.46 5.23 -9.31
N LEU A 41 15.58 5.02 -8.33
CA LEU A 41 14.14 5.21 -8.49
C LEU A 41 13.82 6.60 -9.07
N LEU A 42 14.39 7.67 -8.49
CA LEU A 42 14.12 9.04 -8.91
C LEU A 42 14.55 9.32 -10.36
N THR A 43 15.77 8.92 -10.70
CA THR A 43 16.36 9.16 -12.02
C THR A 43 15.72 8.32 -13.12
N ARG A 44 15.43 7.05 -12.82
CA ARG A 44 14.80 6.13 -13.77
C ARG A 44 13.38 6.55 -14.09
N LEU A 45 12.61 7.03 -13.12
CA LEU A 45 11.26 7.54 -13.34
C LEU A 45 11.23 8.98 -13.88
N ARG A 46 12.35 9.70 -13.88
CA ARG A 46 12.40 11.13 -14.22
C ARG A 46 11.37 11.93 -13.41
N ALA A 47 11.19 11.55 -12.15
CA ALA A 47 10.20 12.14 -11.26
C ALA A 47 10.75 13.37 -10.56
N GLU A 48 9.86 14.29 -10.17
CA GLU A 48 10.20 15.41 -9.27
C GLU A 48 10.42 14.87 -7.85
N ASP A 49 11.51 15.29 -7.21
CA ASP A 49 11.76 14.96 -5.80
C ASP A 49 10.93 15.90 -4.90
N CYS A 50 10.02 15.31 -4.14
CA CYS A 50 9.13 16.06 -3.25
C CYS A 50 9.47 15.86 -1.76
N GLY A 51 10.64 15.28 -1.49
CA GLY A 51 11.16 15.12 -0.14
C GLY A 51 10.51 13.99 0.64
N THR A 52 10.55 14.12 1.96
CA THR A 52 10.15 13.09 2.91
C THR A 52 9.19 13.65 3.94
N VAL A 53 8.12 12.91 4.25
CA VAL A 53 7.29 13.14 5.43
C VAL A 53 7.85 12.26 6.55
N VAL A 54 8.49 12.90 7.54
CA VAL A 54 9.15 12.18 8.64
C VAL A 54 8.11 11.68 9.64
N PRO A 55 8.06 10.36 9.93
CA PRO A 55 7.16 9.82 10.93
C PRO A 55 7.59 10.20 12.36
N PRO A 56 6.64 10.24 13.31
CA PRO A 56 6.98 10.30 14.73
C PRO A 56 7.84 9.11 15.17
N PRO A 57 8.52 9.21 16.34
CA PRO A 57 9.28 8.08 16.89
C PRO A 57 8.42 6.83 17.09
N TYR A 58 9.00 5.67 16.79
CA TYR A 58 8.38 4.37 17.02
C TYR A 58 8.30 4.05 18.52
N VAL A 59 7.18 3.48 18.96
CA VAL A 59 6.95 3.02 20.32
C VAL A 59 6.69 1.52 20.32
N HIS A 60 7.40 0.78 21.18
CA HIS A 60 7.35 -0.69 21.21
C HIS A 60 6.06 -1.25 21.83
N SER A 61 5.31 -0.46 22.60
CA SER A 61 4.09 -0.90 23.27
C SER A 61 2.85 -0.78 22.37
N ILE A 62 1.86 -1.62 22.68
CA ILE A 62 0.50 -1.48 22.14
C ILE A 62 -0.22 -0.40 22.96
N ASP A 63 -0.94 0.49 22.30
CA ASP A 63 -1.80 1.48 22.96
C ASP A 63 -2.96 0.78 23.67
N SER A 64 -3.13 1.05 24.95
CA SER A 64 -4.10 0.32 25.80
C SER A 64 -5.56 0.66 25.50
N GLU A 65 -5.83 1.82 24.96
CA GLU A 65 -7.19 2.29 24.62
C GLU A 65 -7.65 1.71 23.28
N THR A 66 -6.80 1.83 22.27
CA THR A 66 -7.12 1.41 20.91
C THR A 66 -6.74 -0.02 20.58
N LYS A 67 -5.87 -0.63 21.38
CA LYS A 67 -5.20 -1.92 21.11
C LYS A 67 -4.37 -1.94 19.83
N VAL A 68 -4.08 -0.79 19.26
CA VAL A 68 -3.25 -0.63 18.04
C VAL A 68 -1.90 -0.03 18.44
N ARG A 69 -0.80 -0.57 17.88
CA ARG A 69 0.53 -0.01 18.05
C ARG A 69 0.62 1.38 17.45
N ASN A 70 1.30 2.28 18.15
CA ASN A 70 1.59 3.62 17.66
C ASN A 70 0.34 4.41 17.19
N ALA A 71 -0.87 4.07 17.67
CA ALA A 71 -2.12 4.61 17.15
C ALA A 71 -2.13 6.15 17.03
N ARG A 72 -1.66 6.87 18.07
CA ARG A 72 -1.57 8.34 18.03
C ARG A 72 -0.53 8.83 17.04
N ALA A 73 0.62 8.18 16.98
CA ALA A 73 1.66 8.51 16.01
C ALA A 73 1.18 8.28 14.56
N ILE A 74 0.46 7.18 14.30
CA ILE A 74 -0.16 6.90 12.99
C ILE A 74 -1.20 7.98 12.65
N HIS A 75 -2.06 8.37 13.61
CA HIS A 75 -3.03 9.45 13.42
C HIS A 75 -2.33 10.76 12.99
N ASP A 76 -1.32 11.20 13.75
CA ASP A 76 -0.63 12.46 13.49
C ASP A 76 0.17 12.42 12.19
N TYR A 77 0.80 11.27 11.92
CA TYR A 77 1.50 11.02 10.67
C TYR A 77 0.57 11.04 9.46
N SER A 78 -0.62 10.43 9.59
CA SER A 78 -1.64 10.44 8.54
C SER A 78 -2.09 11.86 8.17
N LEU A 79 -2.23 12.75 9.15
CA LEU A 79 -2.54 14.17 8.90
C LEU A 79 -1.44 14.86 8.09
N ALA A 80 -0.17 14.67 8.47
CA ALA A 80 0.98 15.28 7.80
C ALA A 80 1.14 14.75 6.36
N LEU A 81 1.03 13.43 6.19
CA LEU A 81 1.12 12.76 4.89
C LEU A 81 -0.02 13.19 3.96
N ALA A 82 -1.25 13.21 4.48
CA ALA A 82 -2.43 13.68 3.73
C ALA A 82 -2.27 15.11 3.23
N GLY A 83 -1.70 16.01 4.04
CA GLY A 83 -1.41 17.39 3.64
C GLY A 83 -0.40 17.44 2.47
N SER A 84 0.63 16.61 2.51
CA SER A 84 1.68 16.57 1.48
C SER A 84 1.14 15.98 0.16
N ILE A 85 0.47 14.83 0.21
CA ILE A 85 -0.16 14.19 -0.96
C ILE A 85 -1.22 15.12 -1.57
N GLY A 86 -2.06 15.76 -0.74
CA GLY A 86 -3.08 16.69 -1.20
C GLY A 86 -2.50 17.85 -2.02
N ARG A 87 -1.35 18.42 -1.59
CA ARG A 87 -0.63 19.45 -2.35
C ARG A 87 -0.12 18.96 -3.71
N LEU A 88 0.41 17.72 -3.77
CA LEU A 88 0.89 17.14 -5.04
C LEU A 88 -0.26 16.93 -6.02
N LEU A 89 -1.35 16.34 -5.56
CA LEU A 89 -2.56 16.14 -6.37
C LEU A 89 -3.16 17.47 -6.86
N TYR A 90 -3.15 18.52 -6.02
CA TYR A 90 -3.62 19.84 -6.40
C TYR A 90 -2.75 20.47 -7.51
N ARG A 91 -1.43 20.23 -7.46
CA ARG A 91 -0.47 20.68 -8.49
C ARG A 91 -0.49 19.84 -9.77
N GLY A 92 -1.36 18.82 -9.87
CA GLY A 92 -1.51 17.94 -11.03
C GLY A 92 -0.40 16.91 -11.18
N PHE A 93 0.30 16.56 -10.10
CA PHE A 93 1.24 15.46 -10.10
C PHE A 93 0.53 14.11 -9.96
N PHE A 94 1.22 13.08 -10.42
CA PHE A 94 0.96 11.69 -10.08
C PHE A 94 1.94 11.31 -8.96
N PRO A 95 1.51 11.29 -7.69
CA PRO A 95 2.38 10.93 -6.59
C PRO A 95 2.73 9.44 -6.63
N ILE A 96 3.99 9.13 -6.41
CA ILE A 96 4.54 7.82 -6.12
C ILE A 96 5.08 7.91 -4.70
N VAL A 97 4.51 7.13 -3.78
CA VAL A 97 4.84 7.19 -2.37
C VAL A 97 5.56 5.91 -1.96
N PRO A 98 6.90 5.85 -2.05
CA PRO A 98 7.64 4.76 -1.44
C PRO A 98 7.47 4.87 0.07
N GLY A 99 6.89 3.84 0.63
CA GLY A 99 6.56 3.81 2.04
C GLY A 99 7.54 3.02 2.87
N GLY A 100 7.09 2.76 4.01
CA GLY A 100 7.53 1.76 4.95
C GLY A 100 6.45 0.71 5.06
N ASP A 101 5.64 0.79 6.09
CA ASP A 101 4.54 -0.14 6.34
C ASP A 101 3.19 0.36 5.76
N CYS A 102 2.21 -0.55 5.66
CA CYS A 102 0.91 -0.28 5.05
C CYS A 102 0.04 0.73 5.80
N SER A 103 0.37 1.09 7.06
CA SER A 103 -0.37 2.13 7.79
C SER A 103 -0.35 3.52 7.12
N ILE A 104 0.57 3.75 6.16
CA ILE A 104 0.62 4.99 5.36
C ILE A 104 -0.64 5.18 4.51
N LEU A 105 -1.34 4.08 4.17
CA LEU A 105 -2.60 4.12 3.44
C LEU A 105 -3.65 5.01 4.13
N LEU A 106 -3.64 5.11 5.47
CA LEU A 106 -4.55 6.01 6.19
C LEU A 106 -4.35 7.48 5.78
N GLY A 107 -3.09 7.91 5.66
CA GLY A 107 -2.77 9.27 5.22
C GLY A 107 -3.13 9.52 3.76
N VAL A 108 -2.90 8.53 2.91
CA VAL A 108 -3.29 8.56 1.50
C VAL A 108 -4.81 8.65 1.36
N ALA A 109 -5.53 7.74 1.99
CA ALA A 109 -6.99 7.69 1.92
C ALA A 109 -7.65 8.97 2.47
N LEU A 110 -7.08 9.54 3.55
CA LEU A 110 -7.51 10.84 4.07
C LEU A 110 -7.28 11.98 3.05
N ALA A 111 -6.13 12.01 2.36
CA ALA A 111 -5.86 13.01 1.32
C ALA A 111 -6.88 12.95 0.19
N LEU A 112 -7.22 11.75 -0.24
CA LEU A 112 -8.23 11.51 -1.26
C LEU A 112 -9.62 11.88 -0.78
N ARG A 113 -10.00 11.48 0.43
CA ARG A 113 -11.31 11.74 1.03
C ARG A 113 -11.61 13.23 1.20
N ARG A 114 -10.60 14.05 1.52
CA ARG A 114 -10.70 15.52 1.52
C ARG A 114 -11.06 16.10 0.15
N ARG A 115 -10.85 15.37 -0.93
CA ARG A 115 -11.12 15.80 -2.32
C ARG A 115 -12.41 15.21 -2.88
N GLY A 116 -13.00 14.23 -2.23
CA GLY A 116 -14.23 13.56 -2.65
C GLY A 116 -14.18 12.05 -2.52
N ASN A 117 -14.93 11.35 -3.36
CA ASN A 117 -14.93 9.89 -3.41
C ASN A 117 -13.88 9.40 -4.41
N PHE A 118 -13.10 8.42 -3.97
CA PHE A 118 -12.09 7.74 -4.78
C PHE A 118 -12.18 6.23 -4.53
N GLY A 119 -11.85 5.46 -5.54
CA GLY A 119 -11.66 4.04 -5.42
C GLY A 119 -10.27 3.68 -4.90
N LEU A 120 -10.14 2.45 -4.42
CA LEU A 120 -8.89 1.86 -3.97
C LEU A 120 -8.67 0.54 -4.71
N LEU A 121 -7.59 0.46 -5.48
CA LEU A 121 -7.04 -0.81 -5.94
C LEU A 121 -6.00 -1.25 -4.90
N PHE A 122 -6.35 -2.26 -4.13
CA PHE A 122 -5.55 -2.82 -3.05
C PHE A 122 -4.91 -4.12 -3.55
N ILE A 123 -3.60 -4.06 -3.86
CA ILE A 123 -2.80 -5.20 -4.33
C ILE A 123 -1.93 -5.66 -3.17
N ASP A 124 -2.19 -6.86 -2.67
CA ASP A 124 -1.62 -7.37 -1.44
C ASP A 124 -1.71 -8.91 -1.39
N GLY A 125 -0.78 -9.57 -0.73
CA GLY A 125 -0.83 -11.00 -0.46
C GLY A 125 -1.85 -11.37 0.63
N HIS A 126 -2.36 -10.38 1.38
CA HIS A 126 -3.33 -10.52 2.45
C HIS A 126 -4.60 -9.70 2.16
N THR A 127 -5.55 -9.72 3.08
CA THR A 127 -6.77 -8.89 2.98
C THR A 127 -6.75 -7.68 3.90
N ASP A 128 -5.86 -7.65 4.86
CA ASP A 128 -5.64 -6.61 5.89
C ASP A 128 -6.93 -6.10 6.56
N LEU A 129 -7.84 -7.06 6.79
CA LEU A 129 -9.12 -6.86 7.47
C LEU A 129 -9.08 -7.27 8.95
N LEU A 130 -7.88 -7.43 9.53
CA LEU A 130 -7.77 -7.62 10.97
C LEU A 130 -8.33 -6.40 11.71
N THR A 131 -8.77 -6.64 12.92
CA THR A 131 -9.24 -5.60 13.84
C THR A 131 -8.44 -5.68 15.15
N PRO A 132 -8.47 -4.65 16.00
CA PRO A 132 -7.78 -4.72 17.28
C PRO A 132 -8.18 -5.90 18.16
N ASP A 133 -9.37 -6.48 17.96
CA ASP A 133 -9.87 -7.59 18.78
C ASP A 133 -9.38 -8.95 18.30
N ASN A 134 -8.95 -9.08 17.04
CA ASN A 134 -8.46 -10.34 16.46
C ASN A 134 -7.00 -10.29 16.00
N SER A 135 -6.33 -9.15 16.15
CA SER A 135 -4.90 -9.02 15.84
C SER A 135 -4.05 -9.43 17.04
N GLU A 136 -3.18 -10.41 16.85
CA GLU A 136 -2.21 -10.83 17.87
C GLU A 136 -1.08 -9.81 18.05
N THR A 137 -0.80 -9.01 17.04
CA THR A 137 0.34 -8.09 17.02
C THR A 137 -0.03 -6.65 17.39
N GLY A 138 -1.31 -6.28 17.23
CA GLY A 138 -1.78 -4.90 17.29
C GLY A 138 -1.21 -4.01 16.19
N GLY A 139 -0.62 -4.59 15.14
CA GLY A 139 -0.05 -3.86 14.02
C GLY A 139 -1.11 -3.31 13.08
N ALA A 140 -1.07 -2.00 12.81
CA ALA A 140 -2.01 -1.36 11.90
C ALA A 140 -1.80 -1.75 10.44
N ALA A 141 -0.63 -2.30 10.09
CA ALA A 141 -0.35 -2.76 8.73
C ALA A 141 -1.28 -3.91 8.31
N GLY A 142 -1.60 -4.86 9.21
CA GLY A 142 -2.58 -5.91 8.91
C GLY A 142 -4.04 -5.50 9.15
N MET A 143 -4.30 -4.22 9.36
CA MET A 143 -5.64 -3.65 9.60
C MET A 143 -5.95 -2.49 8.65
N ASP A 144 -5.04 -2.09 7.80
CA ASP A 144 -5.13 -0.81 7.10
C ASP A 144 -6.35 -0.74 6.18
N LEU A 145 -6.70 -1.83 5.48
CA LEU A 145 -7.92 -1.90 4.69
C LEU A 145 -9.18 -1.81 5.56
N ALA A 146 -9.22 -2.49 6.70
CA ALA A 146 -10.33 -2.38 7.66
C ALA A 146 -10.46 -0.93 8.16
N LEU A 147 -9.34 -0.30 8.52
CA LEU A 147 -9.31 1.06 9.05
C LEU A 147 -9.79 2.09 8.03
N VAL A 148 -9.30 2.04 6.78
CA VAL A 148 -9.71 3.03 5.76
C VAL A 148 -11.16 2.84 5.30
N THR A 149 -11.70 1.64 5.45
CA THR A 149 -13.13 1.35 5.17
C THR A 149 -14.04 1.53 6.38
N GLY A 150 -13.51 2.00 7.52
CA GLY A 150 -14.28 2.47 8.66
C GLY A 150 -14.41 1.48 9.82
N THR A 151 -13.69 0.33 9.79
CA THR A 151 -13.71 -0.67 10.85
C THR A 151 -12.49 -0.53 11.75
N GLY A 152 -12.70 -0.26 13.04
CA GLY A 152 -11.63 -0.08 14.02
C GLY A 152 -11.81 1.12 14.94
N PRO A 153 -10.78 1.52 15.70
CA PRO A 153 -10.87 2.63 16.65
C PRO A 153 -11.07 3.98 15.93
N ARG A 154 -12.00 4.79 16.45
CA ARG A 154 -12.36 6.09 15.86
C ARG A 154 -11.17 7.04 15.67
N LEU A 155 -10.16 6.92 16.51
CA LEU A 155 -8.91 7.67 16.37
C LEU A 155 -8.29 7.50 14.97
N LEU A 156 -8.38 6.31 14.39
CA LEU A 156 -7.77 5.97 13.10
C LEU A 156 -8.79 5.95 11.95
N THR A 157 -10.05 5.59 12.22
CA THR A 157 -11.08 5.45 11.19
C THR A 157 -11.85 6.73 10.89
N SER A 158 -11.74 7.78 11.76
CA SER A 158 -12.55 9.00 11.67
C SER A 158 -11.72 10.27 11.88
N ILE A 159 -10.52 10.31 11.29
CA ILE A 159 -9.65 11.49 11.32
C ILE A 159 -10.43 12.66 10.66
N GLU A 160 -10.46 13.80 11.30
CA GLU A 160 -11.25 14.99 10.88
C GLU A 160 -12.75 14.74 10.73
N GLY A 161 -13.27 13.66 11.32
CA GLY A 161 -14.68 13.28 11.15
C GLY A 161 -15.04 12.70 9.78
N LEU A 162 -14.04 12.40 8.96
CA LEU A 162 -14.23 11.88 7.60
C LEU A 162 -14.19 10.33 7.61
N ALA A 163 -15.32 9.68 7.86
CA ALA A 163 -15.44 8.22 7.88
C ALA A 163 -16.59 7.75 6.97
N PRO A 164 -16.41 6.60 6.27
CA PRO A 164 -15.13 5.96 5.94
C PRO A 164 -14.30 6.83 4.99
N PHE A 165 -12.96 6.60 4.94
CA PHE A 165 -12.12 7.30 3.97
C PHE A 165 -12.36 6.78 2.56
N VAL A 166 -12.51 5.46 2.42
CA VAL A 166 -12.89 4.79 1.18
C VAL A 166 -14.14 3.96 1.46
N LYS A 167 -15.12 4.05 0.58
CA LYS A 167 -16.32 3.22 0.71
C LYS A 167 -15.99 1.77 0.33
N PRO A 168 -16.47 0.76 1.08
CA PRO A 168 -16.19 -0.64 0.75
C PRO A 168 -16.58 -1.02 -0.69
N GLU A 169 -17.70 -0.49 -1.21
CA GLU A 169 -18.12 -0.72 -2.60
C GLU A 169 -17.16 -0.13 -3.64
N ASP A 170 -16.26 0.77 -3.27
CA ASP A 170 -15.28 1.41 -4.14
C ASP A 170 -13.88 0.76 -4.02
N VAL A 171 -13.77 -0.41 -3.38
CA VAL A 171 -12.53 -1.17 -3.20
C VAL A 171 -12.48 -2.39 -4.12
N ALA A 172 -11.32 -2.62 -4.71
CA ALA A 172 -10.94 -3.89 -5.35
C ALA A 172 -9.69 -4.44 -4.66
N VAL A 173 -9.79 -5.64 -4.07
CA VAL A 173 -8.70 -6.35 -3.39
C VAL A 173 -8.16 -7.42 -4.33
N LEU A 174 -6.87 -7.42 -4.59
CA LEU A 174 -6.25 -8.27 -5.59
C LEU A 174 -4.99 -8.95 -5.06
N GLY A 175 -4.86 -10.24 -5.30
CA GLY A 175 -3.63 -10.99 -5.05
C GLY A 175 -3.61 -11.78 -3.76
N TYR A 176 -4.54 -11.50 -2.86
CA TYR A 176 -4.60 -12.15 -1.55
C TYR A 176 -4.74 -13.68 -1.68
N ARG A 177 -4.08 -14.38 -0.77
CA ARG A 177 -4.05 -15.83 -0.71
C ARG A 177 -5.30 -16.32 0.02
N TRP A 178 -6.25 -16.94 -0.71
CA TRP A 178 -7.48 -17.46 -0.13
C TRP A 178 -8.09 -18.57 -0.99
N PRO A 179 -8.63 -19.65 -0.43
CA PRO A 179 -8.47 -20.04 0.98
C PRO A 179 -7.06 -20.60 1.24
N ASP A 180 -6.39 -20.08 2.24
CA ASP A 180 -5.12 -20.61 2.72
C ASP A 180 -5.24 -20.82 4.23
N PRO A 181 -5.18 -22.07 4.72
CA PRO A 181 -5.30 -22.37 6.15
C PRO A 181 -4.16 -21.79 7.00
N ASP A 182 -3.02 -21.50 6.36
CA ASP A 182 -1.84 -20.91 7.02
C ASP A 182 -1.81 -19.37 6.88
N SER A 183 -2.70 -18.82 6.04
CA SER A 183 -2.79 -17.38 5.82
C SER A 183 -3.42 -16.68 7.04
N ARG A 184 -2.81 -15.57 7.45
CA ARG A 184 -3.37 -14.65 8.44
C ARG A 184 -4.51 -13.80 7.89
N SER A 185 -4.89 -14.02 6.64
CA SER A 185 -5.96 -13.29 5.99
C SER A 185 -7.32 -13.68 6.55
N ILE A 186 -8.15 -12.68 6.78
CA ILE A 186 -9.58 -12.88 7.03
C ILE A 186 -10.28 -13.00 5.68
N ALA A 187 -11.33 -13.82 5.61
CA ALA A 187 -12.15 -13.91 4.41
C ALA A 187 -12.64 -12.53 3.98
N LEU A 188 -12.37 -12.17 2.72
CA LEU A 188 -12.97 -10.98 2.16
C LEU A 188 -14.49 -11.18 2.14
N PRO A 189 -15.30 -10.23 2.63
CA PRO A 189 -16.74 -10.30 2.50
C PRO A 189 -17.15 -10.42 1.01
N ALA A 190 -18.14 -11.27 0.72
CA ALA A 190 -18.63 -11.46 -0.66
C ALA A 190 -19.10 -10.16 -1.29
N GLU A 191 -19.58 -9.24 -0.49
CA GLU A 191 -20.07 -7.90 -0.83
C GLU A 191 -19.73 -6.97 0.35
N PRO A 192 -19.51 -5.65 0.12
CA PRO A 192 -19.58 -4.93 -1.16
C PRO A 192 -18.23 -4.78 -1.89
N MET A 193 -17.09 -5.30 -1.35
CA MET A 193 -15.77 -5.19 -1.98
C MET A 193 -15.65 -6.17 -3.17
N THR A 194 -14.87 -5.79 -4.18
CA THR A 194 -14.55 -6.69 -5.28
C THR A 194 -13.31 -7.51 -4.95
N GLY A 195 -13.45 -8.82 -4.78
CA GLY A 195 -12.34 -9.73 -4.51
C GLY A 195 -11.79 -10.39 -5.79
N LEU A 196 -10.47 -10.35 -5.94
CA LEU A 196 -9.70 -11.00 -7.00
C LEU A 196 -8.52 -11.76 -6.36
N PRO A 197 -8.76 -12.94 -5.74
CA PRO A 197 -7.72 -13.69 -5.07
C PRO A 197 -6.61 -14.12 -6.03
N LEU A 198 -5.45 -14.53 -5.51
CA LEU A 198 -4.32 -15.05 -6.29
C LEU A 198 -4.76 -16.11 -7.30
N GLY A 199 -5.67 -17.00 -6.91
CA GLY A 199 -6.24 -18.02 -7.80
C GLY A 199 -6.91 -17.44 -9.04
N SER A 200 -7.40 -16.21 -9.01
CA SER A 200 -7.96 -15.53 -10.19
C SER A 200 -6.88 -15.21 -11.21
N VAL A 201 -5.68 -14.79 -10.77
CA VAL A 201 -4.53 -14.54 -11.65
C VAL A 201 -4.02 -15.85 -12.24
N GLN A 202 -3.87 -16.87 -11.40
CA GLN A 202 -3.38 -18.20 -11.82
C GLN A 202 -4.30 -18.89 -12.84
N SER A 203 -5.62 -18.73 -12.67
CA SER A 203 -6.61 -19.41 -13.53
C SER A 203 -6.94 -18.67 -14.82
N ASN A 204 -6.94 -17.34 -14.80
CA ASN A 204 -7.39 -16.53 -15.93
C ASN A 204 -6.27 -15.73 -16.61
N GLY A 205 -5.10 -15.62 -15.97
CA GLY A 205 -3.98 -14.82 -16.42
C GLY A 205 -4.05 -13.36 -15.99
N ALA A 206 -2.89 -12.71 -15.93
CA ALA A 206 -2.74 -11.32 -15.47
C ALA A 206 -3.46 -10.31 -16.36
N ASP A 207 -3.46 -10.50 -17.68
CA ASP A 207 -4.13 -9.60 -18.64
C ASP A 207 -5.64 -9.54 -18.41
N TYR A 208 -6.29 -10.69 -18.15
CA TYR A 208 -7.71 -10.74 -17.85
C TYR A 208 -8.04 -9.99 -16.56
N VAL A 209 -7.25 -10.23 -15.52
CA VAL A 209 -7.44 -9.58 -14.21
C VAL A 209 -7.20 -8.07 -14.33
N ALA A 210 -6.16 -7.65 -15.03
CA ALA A 210 -5.86 -6.25 -15.31
C ALA A 210 -7.03 -5.53 -16.02
N ALA A 211 -7.58 -6.16 -17.08
CA ALA A 211 -8.74 -5.61 -17.79
C ALA A 211 -9.97 -5.47 -16.87
N LYS A 212 -10.19 -6.44 -15.98
CA LYS A 212 -11.29 -6.41 -15.01
C LYS A 212 -11.14 -5.27 -14.00
N VAL A 213 -9.90 -5.04 -13.50
CA VAL A 213 -9.58 -3.92 -12.61
C VAL A 213 -9.83 -2.57 -13.30
N VAL A 214 -9.28 -2.37 -14.51
CA VAL A 214 -9.45 -1.11 -15.25
C VAL A 214 -10.94 -0.83 -15.51
N LYS A 215 -11.71 -1.85 -15.88
CA LYS A 215 -13.15 -1.74 -16.06
C LYS A 215 -13.88 -1.37 -14.75
N ARG A 216 -13.45 -1.94 -13.61
CA ARG A 216 -14.05 -1.65 -12.30
C ARG A 216 -13.98 -0.15 -11.96
N PHE A 217 -12.91 0.52 -12.38
CA PHE A 217 -12.68 1.94 -12.10
C PHE A 217 -12.92 2.86 -13.32
N GLU A 218 -13.67 2.42 -14.33
CA GLU A 218 -13.91 3.24 -15.55
C GLU A 218 -14.60 4.59 -15.27
N SER A 219 -15.45 4.65 -14.23
CA SER A 219 -16.22 5.84 -13.83
C SER A 219 -15.70 6.53 -12.56
N LEU A 220 -14.71 5.94 -11.86
CA LEU A 220 -14.22 6.45 -10.59
C LEU A 220 -12.69 6.58 -10.62
N SER A 221 -12.18 7.73 -10.22
CA SER A 221 -10.73 7.87 -10.01
C SER A 221 -10.30 7.02 -8.81
N PHE A 222 -9.12 6.39 -8.90
CA PHE A 222 -8.65 5.47 -7.87
C PHE A 222 -7.17 5.66 -7.55
N TRP A 223 -6.81 5.22 -6.37
CA TRP A 223 -5.43 5.07 -5.92
C TRP A 223 -5.00 3.60 -5.98
N LEU A 224 -3.73 3.36 -6.25
CA LEU A 224 -3.14 2.04 -6.22
C LEU A 224 -2.29 1.88 -4.96
N HIS A 225 -2.72 1.01 -4.06
CA HIS A 225 -1.91 0.47 -2.97
C HIS A 225 -1.21 -0.79 -3.46
N LEU A 226 0.12 -0.87 -3.27
CA LEU A 226 0.92 -2.03 -3.62
C LEU A 226 1.73 -2.48 -2.41
N ASP A 227 1.28 -3.54 -1.76
CA ASP A 227 2.12 -4.32 -0.88
C ASP A 227 2.94 -5.32 -1.71
N VAL A 228 4.26 -5.28 -1.55
CA VAL A 228 5.15 -6.15 -2.35
C VAL A 228 5.17 -7.60 -1.86
N ASP A 229 4.55 -7.92 -0.73
CA ASP A 229 4.41 -9.30 -0.27
C ASP A 229 3.38 -10.10 -1.09
N VAL A 230 2.62 -9.44 -1.98
CA VAL A 230 1.82 -10.09 -3.02
C VAL A 230 2.66 -10.97 -3.94
N LEU A 231 3.95 -10.68 -4.05
CA LEU A 231 4.90 -11.49 -4.80
C LEU A 231 5.20 -12.82 -4.09
N ASN A 232 5.54 -13.82 -4.88
CA ASN A 232 6.03 -15.08 -4.33
C ASN A 232 7.36 -14.85 -3.58
N PRO A 233 7.55 -15.43 -2.38
CA PRO A 233 8.80 -15.28 -1.60
C PRO A 233 10.08 -15.68 -2.35
N ALA A 234 9.98 -16.49 -3.40
CA ALA A 234 11.12 -16.78 -4.29
C ALA A 234 11.67 -15.51 -4.97
N TRP A 235 10.85 -14.45 -5.11
CA TRP A 235 11.20 -13.16 -5.70
C TRP A 235 11.30 -12.04 -4.68
N MET A 236 10.47 -12.10 -3.61
CA MET A 236 10.37 -11.06 -2.59
C MET A 236 10.19 -11.70 -1.21
N SER A 237 11.30 -12.15 -0.62
CA SER A 237 11.31 -12.69 0.75
C SER A 237 11.57 -11.62 1.82
N ALA A 238 11.98 -10.43 1.40
CA ALA A 238 12.34 -9.34 2.30
C ALA A 238 11.11 -8.49 2.71
N VAL A 239 10.17 -9.14 3.35
CA VAL A 239 8.88 -8.58 3.82
C VAL A 239 8.59 -9.07 5.24
N ASP A 240 7.63 -8.43 5.93
CA ASP A 240 7.28 -8.79 7.31
C ASP A 240 6.61 -10.17 7.42
N SER A 241 5.76 -10.51 6.46
CA SER A 241 4.93 -11.72 6.46
C SER A 241 5.02 -12.47 5.13
N PRO A 242 6.14 -13.18 4.86
CA PRO A 242 6.34 -13.89 3.59
C PRO A 242 5.55 -15.21 3.58
N ASP A 243 4.32 -15.20 3.10
CA ASP A 243 3.49 -16.39 2.96
C ASP A 243 3.79 -17.17 1.65
N PRO A 244 3.64 -18.51 1.63
CA PRO A 244 3.82 -19.33 0.45
C PRO A 244 2.88 -18.93 -0.70
N GLY A 245 3.33 -19.15 -1.93
CA GLY A 245 2.60 -18.72 -3.13
C GLY A 245 2.85 -17.24 -3.43
N GLY A 246 2.00 -16.63 -4.25
CA GLY A 246 2.13 -15.25 -4.68
C GLY A 246 2.29 -15.09 -6.18
N MET A 247 2.24 -13.84 -6.64
CA MET A 247 2.39 -13.50 -8.06
C MET A 247 3.83 -13.62 -8.52
N THR A 248 4.01 -13.83 -9.83
CA THR A 248 5.30 -13.60 -10.48
C THR A 248 5.51 -12.09 -10.71
N PRO A 249 6.77 -11.63 -10.88
CA PRO A 249 7.04 -10.23 -11.24
C PRO A 249 6.38 -9.80 -12.56
N ASP A 250 6.25 -10.71 -13.53
CA ASP A 250 5.63 -10.41 -14.83
C ASP A 250 4.11 -10.25 -14.71
N ASP A 251 3.45 -11.08 -13.91
CA ASP A 251 2.01 -10.94 -13.61
C ASP A 251 1.75 -9.59 -12.94
N LEU A 252 2.53 -9.27 -11.90
CA LEU A 252 2.39 -8.02 -11.17
C LEU A 252 2.67 -6.81 -12.08
N LEU A 253 3.72 -6.88 -12.91
CA LEU A 253 4.03 -5.82 -13.88
C LEU A 253 2.87 -5.58 -14.85
N THR A 254 2.26 -6.63 -15.37
CA THR A 254 1.12 -6.54 -16.30
C THR A 254 -0.06 -5.80 -15.65
N ILE A 255 -0.38 -6.18 -14.42
CA ILE A 255 -1.49 -5.60 -13.67
C ILE A 255 -1.21 -4.15 -13.29
N VAL A 256 -0.06 -3.87 -12.68
CA VAL A 256 0.33 -2.53 -12.25
C VAL A 256 0.43 -1.58 -13.45
N ARG A 257 1.05 -2.01 -14.55
CA ARG A 257 1.13 -1.21 -15.78
C ARG A 257 -0.25 -0.83 -16.30
N SER A 258 -1.17 -1.78 -16.41
CA SER A 258 -2.52 -1.52 -16.88
C SER A 258 -3.26 -0.54 -15.96
N ALA A 259 -3.11 -0.68 -14.65
CA ALA A 259 -3.71 0.19 -13.65
C ALA A 259 -3.16 1.63 -13.74
N VAL A 260 -1.82 1.80 -13.75
CA VAL A 260 -1.21 3.14 -13.78
C VAL A 260 -1.34 3.82 -15.13
N GLN A 261 -1.53 3.09 -16.22
CA GLN A 261 -1.83 3.66 -17.55
C GLN A 261 -3.29 4.13 -17.67
N SER A 262 -4.17 3.70 -16.79
CA SER A 262 -5.53 4.25 -16.73
C SER A 262 -5.51 5.72 -16.35
N SER A 263 -6.25 6.56 -17.08
CA SER A 263 -6.42 7.98 -16.73
C SER A 263 -7.14 8.20 -15.40
N ARG A 264 -7.74 7.16 -14.85
CA ARG A 264 -8.43 7.16 -13.56
C ARG A 264 -7.51 6.90 -12.38
N CYS A 265 -6.33 6.29 -12.58
CA CYS A 265 -5.33 6.15 -11.54
C CYS A 265 -4.70 7.51 -11.25
N VAL A 266 -4.79 7.97 -10.00
CA VAL A 266 -4.32 9.32 -9.61
C VAL A 266 -3.01 9.33 -8.85
N GLY A 267 -2.50 8.17 -8.44
CA GLY A 267 -1.25 7.99 -7.72
C GLY A 267 -1.11 6.57 -7.20
N MET A 268 0.02 6.28 -6.59
CA MET A 268 0.29 4.97 -5.99
C MET A 268 1.23 5.07 -4.79
N GLU A 269 1.16 4.05 -3.94
CA GLU A 269 2.12 3.80 -2.87
C GLU A 269 2.67 2.39 -2.97
N ILE A 270 3.86 2.17 -2.42
CA ILE A 270 4.52 0.86 -2.35
C ILE A 270 4.97 0.64 -0.91
N THR A 271 4.72 -0.54 -0.35
CA THR A 271 4.90 -0.84 1.07
C THR A 271 5.62 -2.16 1.33
N ILE A 272 6.04 -2.36 2.59
CA ILE A 272 6.47 -3.61 3.23
C ILE A 272 7.87 -4.12 2.86
N TYR A 273 8.52 -3.67 1.79
CA TYR A 273 9.89 -4.09 1.55
C TYR A 273 10.81 -3.67 2.70
N ASP A 274 11.46 -4.65 3.33
CA ASP A 274 12.45 -4.43 4.40
C ASP A 274 13.88 -4.64 3.88
N PRO A 275 14.63 -3.56 3.62
CA PRO A 275 16.01 -3.68 3.15
C PRO A 275 16.95 -4.39 4.12
N THR A 276 16.62 -4.47 5.40
CA THR A 276 17.46 -5.17 6.39
C THR A 276 17.42 -6.68 6.24
N LEU A 277 16.41 -7.19 5.53
CA LEU A 277 16.24 -8.61 5.18
C LEU A 277 16.78 -8.95 3.78
N ASP A 278 17.28 -7.96 3.02
CA ASP A 278 17.76 -8.09 1.64
C ASP A 278 19.23 -7.60 1.52
N PRO A 279 20.22 -8.37 1.97
CA PRO A 279 21.61 -7.93 1.94
C PRO A 279 22.13 -7.67 0.52
N ASP A 280 21.63 -8.41 -0.45
CA ASP A 280 22.03 -8.32 -1.87
C ASP A 280 21.22 -7.29 -2.65
N ARG A 281 20.23 -6.65 -2.05
CA ARG A 281 19.34 -5.63 -2.68
C ARG A 281 18.60 -6.14 -3.93
N GLN A 282 18.30 -7.42 -4.00
CA GLN A 282 17.55 -8.01 -5.12
C GLN A 282 16.11 -7.49 -5.17
N GLY A 283 15.44 -7.40 -4.02
CA GLY A 283 14.09 -6.84 -3.90
C GLY A 283 14.05 -5.35 -4.31
N ALA A 284 15.05 -4.56 -3.87
CA ALA A 284 15.14 -3.16 -4.27
C ALA A 284 15.23 -3.00 -5.80
N ARG A 285 16.12 -3.77 -6.44
CA ARG A 285 16.27 -3.76 -7.91
C ARG A 285 14.98 -4.19 -8.59
N LEU A 286 14.33 -5.24 -8.09
CA LEU A 286 13.06 -5.73 -8.63
C LEU A 286 11.97 -4.65 -8.57
N ILE A 287 11.79 -3.98 -7.43
CA ILE A 287 10.80 -2.91 -7.26
C ILE A 287 11.09 -1.75 -8.24
N VAL A 288 12.34 -1.29 -8.29
CA VAL A 288 12.72 -0.17 -9.18
C VAL A 288 12.54 -0.54 -10.65
N ASP A 289 12.86 -1.77 -11.04
CA ASP A 289 12.66 -2.27 -12.41
C ASP A 289 11.16 -2.36 -12.77
N LEU A 290 10.35 -2.90 -11.86
CA LEU A 290 8.91 -3.01 -12.04
C LEU A 290 8.26 -1.65 -12.22
N LEU A 291 8.53 -0.71 -11.30
CA LEU A 291 7.99 0.65 -11.38
C LEU A 291 8.45 1.38 -12.64
N SER A 292 9.72 1.24 -13.01
CA SER A 292 10.26 1.86 -14.23
C SER A 292 9.55 1.34 -15.47
N LYS A 293 9.36 0.02 -15.57
CA LYS A 293 8.66 -0.62 -16.69
C LYS A 293 7.16 -0.32 -16.72
N ALA A 294 6.53 -0.14 -15.57
CA ALA A 294 5.10 0.15 -15.49
C ALA A 294 4.76 1.60 -15.82
N LEU A 295 5.60 2.55 -15.40
CA LEU A 295 5.34 4.00 -15.48
C LEU A 295 6.00 4.70 -16.68
N GLN A 296 6.95 4.03 -17.35
CA GLN A 296 7.51 4.53 -18.62
C GLN A 296 6.70 3.97 -19.78
N GLU A 297 6.43 4.82 -20.77
CA GLU A 297 5.74 4.47 -22.02
C GLU A 297 6.62 3.59 -22.93
#